data_dc75627e1f00bb9a61f1950d7885787f
#
_entry.id   dc75627e1f00bb9a61f1950d7885787f
#
_cell.length_a   1.000
_cell.length_b   1.000
_cell.length_c   1.000
_cell.angle_alpha   90.00
_cell.angle_beta   90.00
_cell.angle_gamma   90.00
#
_symmetry.space_group_name_H-M   'P 1'
#
loop_
_entity.id
_entity.type
_entity.pdbx_description
1 polymer ?
#
loop_
_entity_poly.entity_id
_entity_poly.type
_entity_poly.pdbx_seq_one_letter_code
_entity_poly.pdbx_strand_id
1 'polypeptide(L)'
;MTSIRTATALVALLAATPALAQTPSNDDLAALVRQQAAEIATLRARLDRLEGTTAAAPAPVAATAPAPTTPPAPQLAQSDTIGRDTVTRPFAPQLVPPGPAERDVAQARQANAAGVTTEWGAGLPVFHSADGIYTFKPRGRILTDVSSTFGSAYDGRNITTTGMRALRLGLEGGVGTHFFYQFESDFSENEVDIVTAFIGWRNRIRPGLDYDVRAGHLFNDRGFEGSTGSDSTPFMERTVVSTAIIPQRGFYGVGIMPRLFWKTGHASLTLTGDRIDGNQAVSDSRTVLGRAHWNPIKTDHSVLHVGLWGFDEALSSAATTLTRNTVIGGRFNGALRVSTGALLGGRSTTGYGAELGGYVGPVWVMAEAGERRARLTGGRPDFLSKAWSLSGGWFVTGDLPPYNPRLGSFGQPRVLKPIFEGGPGAIELTARYENLDYTSLLTGGRGWAATAGVNWYLNSFTRLQFNWVHWDTDNRAGAFTGPDSGETIGTRIAVTF
;
A
#
# COMPACT_ATOMS: atom_id res chain seq x y z
N MET A 1 -56.25 3.35 30.91
CA MET A 1 -56.00 4.47 31.86
C MET A 1 -54.54 4.56 32.11
N THR A 2 -54.00 5.79 32.09
CA THR A 2 -52.59 6.18 32.29
C THR A 2 -51.68 5.97 31.08
N SER A 3 -51.25 6.84 30.40
CA SER A 3 -51.15 8.29 30.14
C SER A 3 -49.85 8.51 29.35
N ILE A 4 -50.05 8.88 28.11
CA ILE A 4 -49.00 9.38 27.19
C ILE A 4 -48.62 10.82 27.66
N ARG A 5 -47.40 11.01 28.12
CA ARG A 5 -46.71 12.30 28.19
C ARG A 5 -45.22 12.09 27.98
N THR A 6 -44.75 12.50 26.79
CA THR A 6 -43.43 13.09 26.51
C THR A 6 -43.16 13.02 24.99
N ALA A 7 -43.76 13.92 24.29
CA ALA A 7 -43.41 14.18 22.89
C ALA A 7 -43.70 15.66 22.58
N THR A 8 -42.98 16.57 23.24
CA THR A 8 -43.10 18.02 22.86
C THR A 8 -41.82 18.74 23.33
N ALA A 9 -40.66 18.41 22.72
CA ALA A 9 -39.44 19.20 22.90
C ALA A 9 -38.45 18.96 21.73
N LEU A 10 -38.95 19.02 20.49
CA LEU A 10 -38.06 18.98 19.32
C LEU A 10 -38.63 19.74 18.10
N VAL A 11 -39.18 20.93 18.31
CA VAL A 11 -39.54 21.85 17.23
C VAL A 11 -39.29 23.30 17.71
N ALA A 12 -38.01 23.64 17.94
CA ALA A 12 -37.61 25.03 18.16
C ALA A 12 -36.12 25.21 17.85
N LEU A 13 -35.64 24.76 16.70
CA LEU A 13 -34.28 25.11 16.22
C LEU A 13 -34.22 25.13 14.69
N LEU A 14 -35.14 25.84 14.05
CA LEU A 14 -35.13 26.09 12.61
C LEU A 14 -35.55 27.52 12.34
N ALA A 15 -34.76 28.47 12.85
CA ALA A 15 -34.78 29.87 12.39
C ALA A 15 -33.45 30.53 12.78
N ALA A 16 -32.34 30.08 12.20
CA ALA A 16 -31.08 30.82 12.16
C ALA A 16 -30.84 31.19 10.70
N THR A 17 -31.09 32.43 10.36
CA THR A 17 -30.68 33.08 9.11
C THR A 17 -29.17 32.90 8.93
N PRO A 18 -28.66 32.66 7.70
CA PRO A 18 -27.23 32.60 7.45
C PRO A 18 -26.66 34.01 7.66
N ALA A 19 -25.87 34.17 8.70
CA ALA A 19 -25.00 35.33 8.84
C ALA A 19 -23.97 35.25 7.71
N LEU A 20 -23.99 36.21 6.82
CA LEU A 20 -22.96 36.46 5.82
C LEU A 20 -21.61 36.52 6.56
N ALA A 21 -20.72 35.61 6.28
CA ALA A 21 -19.36 35.64 6.81
C ALA A 21 -18.71 36.94 6.32
N GLN A 22 -18.52 37.90 7.21
CA GLN A 22 -17.75 39.09 6.93
C GLN A 22 -16.30 38.67 6.72
N THR A 23 -15.71 39.10 5.63
CA THR A 23 -14.25 38.98 5.42
C THR A 23 -13.54 39.67 6.60
N PRO A 24 -12.63 38.99 7.31
CA PRO A 24 -11.93 39.59 8.43
C PRO A 24 -11.21 40.86 7.98
N SER A 25 -11.30 41.93 8.77
CA SER A 25 -10.61 43.17 8.50
C SER A 25 -9.09 42.99 8.62
N ASN A 26 -8.28 43.87 8.02
CA ASN A 26 -6.85 43.86 8.18
C ASN A 26 -6.42 44.00 9.65
N ASP A 27 -7.23 44.63 10.49
CA ASP A 27 -7.00 44.78 11.92
C ASP A 27 -7.23 43.43 12.66
N ASP A 28 -8.24 42.67 12.26
CA ASP A 28 -8.51 41.33 12.80
C ASP A 28 -7.40 40.35 12.44
N LEU A 29 -6.88 40.42 11.19
CA LEU A 29 -5.74 39.62 10.76
C LEU A 29 -4.47 40.02 11.51
N ALA A 30 -4.23 41.30 11.72
CA ALA A 30 -3.07 41.76 12.50
C ALA A 30 -3.17 41.37 14.00
N ALA A 31 -4.37 41.32 14.55
CA ALA A 31 -4.61 40.83 15.91
C ALA A 31 -4.31 39.32 16.02
N LEU A 32 -4.78 38.51 15.05
CA LEU A 32 -4.54 37.07 14.98
C LEU A 32 -3.04 36.74 14.85
N VAL A 33 -2.33 37.47 13.99
CA VAL A 33 -0.87 37.31 13.82
C VAL A 33 -0.12 37.63 15.10
N ARG A 34 -0.53 38.68 15.84
CA ARG A 34 0.07 39.01 17.14
C ARG A 34 -0.20 37.93 18.19
N GLN A 35 -1.40 37.36 18.20
CA GLN A 35 -1.76 36.26 19.10
C GLN A 35 -0.90 35.00 18.81
N GLN A 36 -0.76 34.62 17.55
CA GLN A 36 0.09 33.49 17.17
C GLN A 36 1.55 33.71 17.49
N ALA A 37 2.09 34.92 17.30
CA ALA A 37 3.46 35.25 17.66
C ALA A 37 3.71 35.14 19.18
N ALA A 38 2.75 35.52 20.02
CA ALA A 38 2.84 35.36 21.48
C ALA A 38 2.79 33.88 21.90
N GLU A 39 1.99 33.08 21.24
CA GLU A 39 1.92 31.63 21.50
C GLU A 39 3.22 30.90 21.10
N ILE A 40 3.79 31.23 19.97
CA ILE A 40 5.10 30.74 19.53
C ILE A 40 6.21 31.13 20.51
N ALA A 41 6.21 32.36 21.04
CA ALA A 41 7.18 32.80 22.04
C ALA A 41 7.06 31.98 23.35
N THR A 42 5.83 31.69 23.76
CA THR A 42 5.53 30.89 24.96
C THR A 42 6.00 29.43 24.77
N LEU A 43 5.78 28.85 23.62
CA LEU A 43 6.20 27.48 23.30
C LEU A 43 7.74 27.39 23.23
N ARG A 44 8.42 28.39 22.68
CA ARG A 44 9.91 28.44 22.67
C ARG A 44 10.47 28.52 24.07
N ALA A 45 9.94 29.39 24.93
CA ALA A 45 10.38 29.49 26.32
C ALA A 45 10.13 28.20 27.14
N ARG A 46 9.13 27.41 26.74
CA ARG A 46 8.86 26.09 27.35
C ARG A 46 9.85 25.03 26.86
N LEU A 47 10.25 25.09 25.58
CA LEU A 47 11.26 24.23 24.99
C LEU A 47 12.63 24.48 25.63
N ASP A 48 13.06 25.74 25.74
CA ASP A 48 14.32 26.14 26.37
C ASP A 48 14.41 25.67 27.84
N ARG A 49 13.28 25.65 28.56
CA ARG A 49 13.22 25.09 29.92
C ARG A 49 13.37 23.58 29.97
N LEU A 50 12.84 22.87 28.97
CA LEU A 50 12.98 21.41 28.88
C LEU A 50 14.40 21.01 28.49
N GLU A 51 15.02 21.77 27.57
CA GLU A 51 16.42 21.56 27.18
C GLU A 51 17.41 21.92 28.29
N GLY A 52 17.15 22.97 29.07
CA GLY A 52 17.96 23.36 30.22
C GLY A 52 17.92 22.40 31.40
N THR A 53 16.89 21.53 31.48
CA THR A 53 16.76 20.49 32.52
C THR A 53 17.52 19.20 32.18
N THR A 54 18.01 19.04 30.93
CA THR A 54 18.74 17.84 30.50
C THR A 54 20.26 17.95 30.69
N ALA A 55 20.80 19.09 31.18
CA ALA A 55 22.21 19.35 31.30
C ALA A 55 22.71 19.29 32.78
N ALA A 56 22.44 18.21 33.49
CA ALA A 56 23.14 17.89 34.76
C ALA A 56 22.99 16.41 35.09
N ALA A 57 23.75 15.54 34.42
CA ALA A 57 24.02 14.18 34.92
C ALA A 57 25.46 14.15 35.50
N PRO A 58 25.69 13.67 36.73
CA PRO A 58 27.04 13.59 37.29
C PRO A 58 27.85 12.50 36.62
N ALA A 59 29.16 12.74 36.46
CA ALA A 59 30.14 11.83 35.86
C ALA A 59 30.20 10.47 36.60
N PRO A 60 30.33 9.35 35.88
CA PRO A 60 30.43 8.03 36.48
C PRO A 60 31.84 7.82 37.06
N VAL A 61 31.88 7.37 38.31
CA VAL A 61 33.08 6.87 39.00
C VAL A 61 33.53 5.57 38.32
N ALA A 62 34.79 5.50 37.91
CA ALA A 62 35.41 4.33 37.31
C ALA A 62 35.45 3.15 38.29
N ALA A 63 34.70 2.10 37.99
CA ALA A 63 34.83 0.80 38.66
C ALA A 63 35.68 -0.12 37.78
N THR A 64 36.75 -0.63 38.35
CA THR A 64 37.71 -1.59 37.81
C THR A 64 37.00 -2.89 37.43
N ALA A 65 37.06 -3.29 36.16
CA ALA A 65 36.50 -4.54 35.68
C ALA A 65 37.44 -5.74 35.97
N PRO A 66 36.91 -6.89 36.38
CA PRO A 66 37.68 -8.15 36.38
C PRO A 66 37.75 -8.75 34.98
N ALA A 67 38.86 -9.45 34.73
CA ALA A 67 39.20 -10.05 33.42
C ALA A 67 38.15 -11.08 32.95
N PRO A 68 37.93 -11.20 31.63
CA PRO A 68 36.94 -12.12 31.08
C PRO A 68 37.44 -13.55 31.10
N THR A 69 36.70 -14.46 31.73
CA THR A 69 36.80 -15.89 31.56
C THR A 69 36.03 -16.31 30.28
N THR A 70 36.72 -16.90 29.34
CA THR A 70 36.19 -17.46 28.09
C THR A 70 35.27 -18.65 28.39
N PRO A 71 34.00 -18.64 27.96
CA PRO A 71 33.17 -19.85 27.98
C PRO A 71 33.55 -20.79 26.82
N PRO A 72 33.43 -22.10 26.99
CA PRO A 72 33.70 -23.07 25.92
C PRO A 72 32.64 -22.96 24.81
N ALA A 73 33.09 -23.13 23.58
CA ALA A 73 32.26 -23.12 22.38
C ALA A 73 31.15 -24.19 22.45
N PRO A 74 29.92 -23.88 22.08
CA PRO A 74 28.87 -24.87 21.95
C PRO A 74 29.14 -25.76 20.76
N GLN A 75 29.24 -27.08 20.99
CA GLN A 75 29.20 -28.08 19.95
C GLN A 75 27.84 -28.03 19.22
N LEU A 76 27.91 -27.88 17.91
CA LEU A 76 26.77 -28.02 17.01
C LEU A 76 26.32 -29.50 17.03
N ALA A 77 25.19 -29.76 17.66
CA ALA A 77 24.47 -31.00 17.44
C ALA A 77 23.86 -30.96 16.04
N GLN A 78 24.32 -31.84 15.17
CA GLN A 78 23.65 -32.15 13.92
C GLN A 78 22.30 -32.80 14.25
N SER A 79 21.21 -32.12 13.90
CA SER A 79 19.91 -32.74 13.77
C SER A 79 19.48 -32.66 12.31
N ASP A 80 19.67 -33.76 11.61
CA ASP A 80 19.00 -34.06 10.37
C ASP A 80 17.51 -34.20 10.65
N THR A 81 16.74 -33.26 10.16
CA THR A 81 15.38 -33.40 9.62
C THR A 81 14.83 -32.00 9.35
N ILE A 82 15.21 -31.44 8.22
CA ILE A 82 14.49 -30.27 7.69
C ILE A 82 13.23 -30.83 7.03
N GLY A 83 12.13 -30.79 7.76
CA GLY A 83 10.80 -30.99 7.22
C GLY A 83 10.50 -29.94 6.14
N ARG A 84 10.17 -30.40 4.95
CA ARG A 84 9.81 -29.62 3.78
C ARG A 84 8.46 -28.91 3.94
N ASP A 85 8.34 -27.94 4.82
CA ASP A 85 7.11 -27.11 4.90
C ASP A 85 7.33 -25.66 5.35
N THR A 86 8.47 -25.05 5.04
CA THR A 86 8.59 -23.62 5.13
C THR A 86 8.16 -22.97 3.83
N VAL A 87 6.85 -22.93 3.61
CA VAL A 87 6.25 -22.04 2.60
C VAL A 87 6.61 -20.61 2.95
N THR A 88 7.40 -19.99 2.10
CA THR A 88 7.71 -18.55 2.13
C THR A 88 6.42 -17.76 2.28
N ARG A 89 6.30 -17.04 3.37
CA ARG A 89 5.14 -16.25 3.67
C ARG A 89 5.30 -14.87 3.03
N PRO A 90 4.51 -14.52 2.02
CA PRO A 90 4.51 -13.16 1.51
C PRO A 90 3.98 -12.20 2.57
N PHE A 91 4.37 -10.93 2.47
CA PHE A 91 3.83 -9.80 3.23
C PHE A 91 2.38 -9.47 2.85
N ALA A 92 1.53 -10.46 2.89
CA ALA A 92 0.12 -10.24 3.13
C ALA A 92 -0.10 -10.46 4.63
N PRO A 93 -1.11 -9.89 5.25
CA PRO A 93 -1.42 -10.25 6.63
C PRO A 93 -1.55 -11.76 6.65
N GLN A 94 -0.50 -12.40 7.17
CA GLN A 94 -0.52 -13.83 7.36
C GLN A 94 -1.68 -14.10 8.28
N LEU A 95 -2.55 -14.99 7.86
CA LEU A 95 -3.38 -15.65 8.83
C LEU A 95 -2.39 -16.24 9.84
N VAL A 96 -2.31 -15.65 11.03
CA VAL A 96 -1.65 -16.32 12.16
C VAL A 96 -2.21 -17.73 12.16
N PRO A 97 -1.40 -18.79 12.22
CA PRO A 97 -1.94 -20.14 12.34
C PRO A 97 -3.06 -20.12 13.39
N PRO A 98 -4.12 -20.92 13.26
CA PRO A 98 -5.08 -21.04 14.34
C PRO A 98 -4.26 -21.25 15.62
N GLY A 99 -4.42 -20.33 16.58
CA GLY A 99 -3.73 -20.44 17.87
C GLY A 99 -4.03 -21.80 18.48
N PRO A 100 -3.28 -22.20 19.49
CA PRO A 100 -3.54 -23.45 20.20
C PRO A 100 -5.02 -23.55 20.54
N ALA A 101 -5.56 -24.75 20.56
CA ALA A 101 -6.94 -24.99 20.98
C ALA A 101 -7.17 -24.31 22.35
N GLU A 102 -8.39 -23.85 22.65
CA GLU A 102 -8.68 -23.13 23.89
C GLU A 102 -8.15 -23.84 25.16
N ARG A 103 -8.05 -25.18 25.10
CA ARG A 103 -7.45 -26.00 26.19
C ARG A 103 -5.95 -25.75 26.35
N ASP A 104 -5.22 -25.62 25.25
CA ASP A 104 -3.79 -25.36 25.26
C ASP A 104 -3.50 -23.94 25.74
N VAL A 105 -4.36 -22.99 25.40
CA VAL A 105 -4.32 -21.61 25.92
C VAL A 105 -4.54 -21.56 27.44
N ALA A 106 -5.48 -22.34 27.96
CA ALA A 106 -5.76 -22.42 29.39
C ALA A 106 -4.58 -23.06 30.16
N GLN A 107 -3.95 -24.07 29.60
CA GLN A 107 -2.75 -24.70 30.17
C GLN A 107 -1.53 -23.78 30.09
N ALA A 108 -1.34 -23.06 28.99
CA ALA A 108 -0.28 -22.07 28.84
C ALA A 108 -0.41 -20.92 29.86
N ARG A 109 -1.66 -20.47 30.15
CA ARG A 109 -1.93 -19.48 31.21
C ARG A 109 -1.50 -19.95 32.59
N GLN A 110 -1.61 -21.24 32.89
CA GLN A 110 -1.19 -21.78 34.18
C GLN A 110 0.32 -22.04 34.27
N ALA A 111 0.96 -22.37 33.16
CA ALA A 111 2.36 -22.75 33.10
C ALA A 111 3.35 -21.57 33.06
N ASN A 112 2.96 -20.40 32.55
CA ASN A 112 3.87 -19.29 32.27
C ASN A 112 3.36 -17.97 32.79
N ALA A 113 3.49 -17.73 34.08
CA ALA A 113 3.12 -16.45 34.72
C ALA A 113 4.04 -15.27 34.35
N ALA A 114 5.08 -15.45 33.58
CA ALA A 114 6.01 -14.37 33.27
C ALA A 114 6.71 -14.57 31.90
N GLY A 115 6.40 -13.73 30.94
CA GLY A 115 7.31 -13.46 29.85
C GLY A 115 6.66 -13.39 28.47
N VAL A 116 7.22 -12.51 27.65
CA VAL A 116 7.02 -12.44 26.21
C VAL A 116 8.00 -13.39 25.56
N THR A 117 7.53 -14.32 24.71
CA THR A 117 8.40 -15.14 23.87
C THR A 117 8.62 -14.44 22.53
N THR A 118 9.82 -14.58 21.97
CA THR A 118 10.20 -13.94 20.71
C THR A 118 10.60 -15.02 19.72
N GLU A 119 9.93 -15.02 18.55
CA GLU A 119 10.29 -15.88 17.42
C GLU A 119 10.94 -15.00 16.35
N TRP A 120 12.19 -15.31 15.97
CA TRP A 120 12.89 -14.68 14.87
C TRP A 120 12.57 -15.45 13.58
N GLY A 121 11.80 -14.78 12.70
CA GLY A 121 11.43 -15.31 11.40
C GLY A 121 11.89 -14.38 10.28
N ALA A 122 11.00 -14.09 9.41
CA ALA A 122 11.22 -13.30 8.22
C ALA A 122 11.39 -11.78 8.51
N GLY A 123 12.62 -11.34 8.78
CA GLY A 123 12.99 -9.92 8.90
C GLY A 123 13.00 -9.41 10.33
N LEU A 124 11.84 -9.15 10.95
CA LEU A 124 11.72 -8.72 12.33
C LEU A 124 11.09 -9.80 13.23
N PRO A 125 11.35 -9.75 14.55
CA PRO A 125 10.79 -10.71 15.47
C PRO A 125 9.26 -10.62 15.56
N VAL A 126 8.63 -11.76 15.79
CA VAL A 126 7.24 -11.86 16.22
C VAL A 126 7.25 -12.07 17.73
N PHE A 127 6.54 -11.22 18.45
CA PHE A 127 6.37 -11.30 19.89
C PHE A 127 5.06 -12.02 20.20
N HIS A 128 5.12 -12.95 21.14
CA HIS A 128 3.97 -13.68 21.66
C HIS A 128 3.84 -13.44 23.16
N SER A 129 2.64 -13.20 23.64
CA SER A 129 2.39 -13.21 25.08
C SER A 129 2.59 -14.61 25.65
N ALA A 130 2.89 -14.72 26.95
CA ALA A 130 3.13 -16.00 27.62
C ALA A 130 1.96 -16.99 27.49
N ASP A 131 0.74 -16.49 27.42
CA ASP A 131 -0.47 -17.29 27.20
C ASP A 131 -0.79 -17.58 25.71
N GLY A 132 0.06 -17.08 24.79
CA GLY A 132 -0.12 -17.24 23.35
C GLY A 132 -1.34 -16.53 22.75
N ILE A 133 -2.05 -15.72 23.55
CA ILE A 133 -3.27 -15.04 23.09
C ILE A 133 -2.94 -13.85 22.21
N TYR A 134 -1.91 -13.08 22.56
CA TYR A 134 -1.54 -11.87 21.85
C TYR A 134 -0.29 -12.12 20.99
N THR A 135 -0.36 -11.68 19.74
CA THR A 135 0.81 -11.64 18.86
C THR A 135 1.02 -10.20 18.40
N PHE A 136 2.29 -9.80 18.30
CA PHE A 136 2.69 -8.49 17.84
C PHE A 136 3.92 -8.63 16.94
N LYS A 137 3.88 -8.01 15.76
CA LYS A 137 4.99 -7.99 14.82
C LYS A 137 5.17 -6.55 14.30
N PRO A 138 6.32 -5.92 14.53
CA PRO A 138 6.71 -4.72 13.80
C PRO A 138 6.84 -5.04 12.31
N ARG A 139 6.56 -4.06 11.47
CA ARG A 139 6.74 -4.14 10.02
C ARG A 139 7.18 -2.79 9.48
N GLY A 140 7.87 -2.80 8.35
CA GLY A 140 8.26 -1.57 7.73
C GLY A 140 8.86 -1.77 6.36
N ARG A 141 9.12 -0.65 5.69
CA ARG A 141 9.84 -0.63 4.42
C ARG A 141 10.52 0.71 4.19
N ILE A 142 11.70 0.66 3.62
CA ILE A 142 12.46 1.81 3.18
C ILE A 142 12.74 1.62 1.70
N LEU A 143 12.20 2.48 0.86
CA LEU A 143 12.39 2.48 -0.58
C LEU A 143 12.97 3.83 -0.99
N THR A 144 14.25 3.85 -1.37
CA THR A 144 14.96 5.07 -1.79
C THR A 144 15.27 4.99 -3.26
N ASP A 145 14.93 6.04 -4.00
CA ASP A 145 15.01 6.11 -5.45
C ASP A 145 15.92 7.24 -5.92
N VAL A 146 16.60 6.97 -7.03
CA VAL A 146 17.23 7.95 -7.90
C VAL A 146 16.66 7.77 -9.29
N SER A 147 16.26 8.86 -9.95
CA SER A 147 15.67 8.80 -11.29
C SER A 147 16.15 9.97 -12.13
N SER A 148 16.45 9.72 -13.40
CA SER A 148 16.82 10.73 -14.39
C SER A 148 15.99 10.56 -15.64
N THR A 149 15.32 11.64 -16.07
CA THR A 149 14.55 11.71 -17.32
C THR A 149 15.27 12.64 -18.29
N PHE A 150 15.34 12.24 -19.56
CA PHE A 150 16.01 12.97 -20.63
C PHE A 150 15.37 12.67 -22.00
N GLY A 151 15.71 13.50 -22.99
CA GLY A 151 15.21 13.33 -24.37
C GLY A 151 13.87 13.97 -24.65
N SER A 152 13.16 14.52 -23.66
CA SER A 152 11.93 15.28 -23.86
C SER A 152 12.21 16.58 -24.64
N ALA A 153 11.27 16.96 -25.51
CA ALA A 153 11.27 18.28 -26.14
C ALA A 153 11.00 19.42 -25.16
N TYR A 154 10.48 19.11 -23.96
CA TYR A 154 10.22 20.07 -22.89
C TYR A 154 11.29 20.00 -21.81
N ASP A 155 12.08 21.05 -21.66
CA ASP A 155 13.15 21.12 -20.64
C ASP A 155 12.67 20.79 -19.23
N GLY A 156 11.45 21.22 -18.88
CA GLY A 156 10.84 20.94 -17.57
C GLY A 156 10.53 19.46 -17.29
N ARG A 157 10.68 18.57 -18.29
CA ARG A 157 10.60 17.11 -18.14
C ARG A 157 11.95 16.45 -17.98
N ASN A 158 13.03 17.09 -18.43
CA ASN A 158 14.40 16.58 -18.39
C ASN A 158 15.03 16.86 -17.02
N ILE A 159 14.67 16.05 -16.02
CA ILE A 159 15.09 16.25 -14.63
C ILE A 159 15.73 15.00 -14.04
N THR A 160 16.69 15.22 -13.17
CA THR A 160 17.24 14.19 -12.28
C THR A 160 16.80 14.48 -10.85
N THR A 161 16.27 13.48 -10.18
CA THR A 161 15.72 13.63 -8.84
C THR A 161 16.02 12.42 -7.97
N THR A 162 16.03 12.66 -6.66
CA THR A 162 16.12 11.64 -5.62
C THR A 162 14.90 11.74 -4.72
N GLY A 163 14.49 10.63 -4.11
CA GLY A 163 13.37 10.66 -3.20
C GLY A 163 13.16 9.35 -2.46
N MET A 164 12.35 9.44 -1.42
CA MET A 164 11.85 8.28 -0.70
C MET A 164 10.52 7.83 -1.32
N ARG A 165 10.51 6.65 -1.94
CA ARG A 165 9.26 6.07 -2.47
C ARG A 165 8.33 5.63 -1.36
N ALA A 166 8.89 5.16 -0.27
CA ALA A 166 8.22 4.80 0.96
C ALA A 166 9.20 4.81 2.12
N LEU A 167 8.79 5.38 3.23
CA LEU A 167 9.43 5.27 4.53
C LEU A 167 8.33 4.87 5.51
N ARG A 168 8.04 3.56 5.60
CA ARG A 168 6.89 3.08 6.36
C ARG A 168 7.30 2.35 7.60
N LEU A 169 6.56 2.60 8.65
CA LEU A 169 6.59 1.84 9.88
C LEU A 169 5.16 1.44 10.26
N GLY A 170 5.03 0.28 10.85
CA GLY A 170 3.74 -0.24 11.24
C GLY A 170 3.86 -1.44 12.16
N LEU A 171 2.73 -1.98 12.47
CA LEU A 171 2.58 -3.17 13.30
C LEU A 171 1.42 -4.01 12.79
N GLU A 172 1.55 -5.30 12.98
CA GLU A 172 0.46 -6.26 12.76
C GLU A 172 0.45 -7.28 13.89
N GLY A 173 -0.70 -7.88 14.13
CA GLY A 173 -0.80 -8.89 15.17
C GLY A 173 -2.17 -9.54 15.26
N GLY A 174 -2.34 -10.34 16.31
CA GLY A 174 -3.57 -11.04 16.59
C GLY A 174 -3.93 -11.03 18.05
N VAL A 175 -5.22 -11.27 18.31
CA VAL A 175 -5.76 -11.46 19.67
C VAL A 175 -6.61 -12.72 19.62
N GLY A 176 -6.17 -13.75 20.31
CA GLY A 176 -6.75 -15.09 20.22
C GLY A 176 -6.60 -15.68 18.82
N THR A 177 -7.55 -16.53 18.44
CA THR A 177 -7.52 -17.27 17.16
C THR A 177 -8.15 -16.51 16.00
N HIS A 178 -9.03 -15.56 16.30
CA HIS A 178 -9.91 -14.96 15.30
C HIS A 178 -9.61 -13.50 15.01
N PHE A 179 -9.33 -12.67 16.01
CA PHE A 179 -9.05 -11.26 15.82
C PHE A 179 -7.64 -11.03 15.30
N PHE A 180 -7.50 -10.06 14.40
CA PHE A 180 -6.21 -9.56 13.94
C PHE A 180 -6.32 -8.07 13.65
N TYR A 181 -5.19 -7.39 13.63
CA TYR A 181 -5.11 -5.97 13.37
C TYR A 181 -3.86 -5.62 12.58
N GLN A 182 -3.91 -4.48 11.90
CA GLN A 182 -2.77 -3.91 11.22
C GLN A 182 -2.86 -2.39 11.28
N PHE A 183 -1.71 -1.78 11.50
CA PHE A 183 -1.50 -0.35 11.37
C PHE A 183 -0.21 -0.12 10.57
N GLU A 184 -0.20 0.82 9.63
CA GLU A 184 0.98 1.22 8.87
C GLU A 184 0.87 2.70 8.52
N SER A 185 1.94 3.48 8.80
CA SER A 185 2.08 4.88 8.42
C SER A 185 3.26 5.06 7.48
N ASP A 186 3.16 6.02 6.56
CA ASP A 186 4.20 6.46 5.63
C ASP A 186 4.71 7.85 6.04
N PHE A 187 6.01 8.01 6.07
CA PHE A 187 6.73 9.24 6.46
C PHE A 187 7.56 9.80 5.30
N SER A 188 7.37 9.29 4.07
CA SER A 188 8.24 9.60 2.93
C SER A 188 8.15 11.03 2.43
N GLU A 189 7.06 11.75 2.71
CA GLU A 189 6.84 13.14 2.30
C GLU A 189 7.06 14.14 3.46
N ASN A 190 7.75 13.70 4.53
CA ASN A 190 7.95 14.46 5.78
C ASN A 190 6.63 14.83 6.50
N GLU A 191 5.59 14.10 6.19
CA GLU A 191 4.27 14.13 6.82
C GLU A 191 3.88 12.70 7.23
N VAL A 192 2.93 12.58 8.15
CA VAL A 192 2.43 11.27 8.58
C VAL A 192 1.17 10.94 7.79
N ASP A 193 1.29 10.02 6.84
CA ASP A 193 0.13 9.46 6.11
C ASP A 193 -0.21 8.07 6.68
N ILE A 194 -1.43 7.90 7.18
CA ILE A 194 -1.92 6.60 7.62
C ILE A 194 -2.28 5.77 6.40
N VAL A 195 -1.44 4.80 6.08
CA VAL A 195 -1.61 3.93 4.91
C VAL A 195 -2.71 2.90 5.16
N THR A 196 -2.63 2.18 6.27
CA THR A 196 -3.67 1.22 6.69
C THR A 196 -3.86 1.27 8.20
N ALA A 197 -5.13 1.17 8.65
CA ALA A 197 -5.47 1.07 10.06
C ALA A 197 -6.79 0.29 10.16
N PHE A 198 -6.71 -1.01 10.47
CA PHE A 198 -7.91 -1.84 10.54
C PHE A 198 -7.80 -2.92 11.61
N ILE A 199 -8.97 -3.36 12.06
CA ILE A 199 -9.17 -4.60 12.79
C ILE A 199 -9.86 -5.61 11.88
N GLY A 200 -9.65 -6.90 12.15
CA GLY A 200 -10.26 -7.96 11.36
C GLY A 200 -10.68 -9.15 12.20
N TRP A 201 -11.64 -9.87 11.68
CA TRP A 201 -12.07 -11.16 12.18
C TRP A 201 -11.87 -12.21 11.09
N ARG A 202 -11.30 -13.35 11.44
CA ARG A 202 -11.10 -14.49 10.53
C ARG A 202 -11.59 -15.77 11.14
N ASN A 203 -12.09 -16.66 10.28
CA ASN A 203 -12.44 -18.01 10.69
C ASN A 203 -12.44 -18.94 9.48
N ARG A 204 -12.63 -20.22 9.76
CA ARG A 204 -12.79 -21.28 8.78
C ARG A 204 -14.25 -21.73 8.72
N ILE A 205 -14.81 -21.75 7.51
CA ILE A 205 -16.16 -22.29 7.28
C ILE A 205 -16.08 -23.82 7.24
N ARG A 206 -15.10 -24.36 6.52
CA ARG A 206 -14.80 -25.80 6.39
C ARG A 206 -13.37 -25.97 5.89
N PRO A 207 -12.75 -27.16 5.97
CA PRO A 207 -11.44 -27.41 5.41
C PRO A 207 -11.31 -26.91 3.97
N GLY A 208 -10.34 -26.02 3.71
CA GLY A 208 -10.10 -25.42 2.40
C GLY A 208 -11.01 -24.25 2.03
N LEU A 209 -11.85 -23.76 2.95
CA LEU A 209 -12.70 -22.58 2.76
C LEU A 209 -12.60 -21.69 4.01
N ASP A 210 -11.82 -20.64 3.93
CA ASP A 210 -11.61 -19.66 5.00
C ASP A 210 -12.22 -18.31 4.62
N TYR A 211 -12.55 -17.49 5.61
CA TYR A 211 -12.96 -16.11 5.39
C TYR A 211 -12.29 -15.16 6.37
N ASP A 212 -12.21 -13.92 5.98
CA ASP A 212 -11.96 -12.81 6.90
C ASP A 212 -12.86 -11.60 6.57
N VAL A 213 -13.05 -10.76 7.59
CA VAL A 213 -13.72 -9.48 7.46
C VAL A 213 -12.82 -8.45 8.11
N ARG A 214 -12.51 -7.36 7.40
CA ARG A 214 -11.72 -6.25 7.89
C ARG A 214 -12.58 -5.01 7.99
N ALA A 215 -12.35 -4.17 9.00
CA ALA A 215 -13.02 -2.89 9.18
C ALA A 215 -12.01 -1.83 9.60
N GLY A 216 -12.04 -0.67 8.95
CA GLY A 216 -11.12 0.44 9.19
C GLY A 216 -10.68 1.11 7.89
N HIS A 217 -9.49 1.72 7.90
CA HIS A 217 -8.87 2.29 6.71
C HIS A 217 -8.17 1.20 5.91
N LEU A 218 -8.72 0.89 4.76
CA LEU A 218 -8.41 -0.30 3.98
C LEU A 218 -7.75 0.05 2.65
N PHE A 219 -6.78 -0.77 2.24
CA PHE A 219 -6.28 -0.79 0.87
C PHE A 219 -7.22 -1.59 -0.02
N ASN A 220 -7.65 -1.01 -1.13
CA ASN A 220 -8.57 -1.64 -2.08
C ASN A 220 -7.91 -2.84 -2.76
N ASP A 221 -8.58 -4.00 -2.74
CA ASP A 221 -8.14 -5.21 -3.44
C ASP A 221 -8.64 -5.17 -4.88
N ARG A 222 -7.79 -4.77 -5.82
CA ARG A 222 -8.14 -4.58 -7.23
C ARG A 222 -6.95 -4.84 -8.15
N GLY A 223 -7.15 -5.62 -9.19
CA GLY A 223 -6.13 -5.95 -10.15
C GLY A 223 -4.94 -6.72 -9.54
N PHE A 224 -4.12 -7.30 -10.36
CA PHE A 224 -2.95 -8.05 -9.92
C PHE A 224 -1.89 -7.14 -9.31
N GLU A 225 -1.39 -6.14 -10.08
CA GLU A 225 -0.43 -5.18 -9.55
C GLU A 225 -1.07 -4.17 -8.59
N GLY A 226 -2.36 -3.87 -8.76
CA GLY A 226 -3.10 -3.04 -7.84
C GLY A 226 -3.12 -3.59 -6.42
N SER A 227 -3.15 -4.91 -6.26
CA SER A 227 -3.11 -5.62 -4.96
C SER A 227 -1.70 -6.01 -4.52
N THR A 228 -0.69 -5.85 -5.38
CA THR A 228 0.72 -6.06 -5.05
C THR A 228 1.28 -4.89 -4.24
N GLY A 229 2.02 -5.16 -3.19
CA GLY A 229 2.72 -4.13 -2.40
C GLY A 229 3.74 -3.37 -3.24
N SER A 230 4.00 -2.10 -2.92
CA SER A 230 5.03 -1.30 -3.63
C SER A 230 6.46 -1.84 -3.45
N ASP A 231 6.67 -2.60 -2.39
CA ASP A 231 7.91 -3.33 -2.08
C ASP A 231 8.03 -4.65 -2.82
N SER A 232 6.94 -5.16 -3.38
CA SER A 232 6.87 -6.47 -4.05
C SER A 232 6.66 -6.37 -5.55
N THR A 233 6.46 -5.17 -6.09
CA THR A 233 6.35 -4.93 -7.54
C THR A 233 7.68 -5.22 -8.23
N PRO A 234 7.70 -5.97 -9.36
CA PRO A 234 8.92 -6.23 -10.13
C PRO A 234 9.51 -4.99 -10.81
N PHE A 235 8.73 -3.94 -10.94
CA PHE A 235 9.12 -2.65 -11.49
C PHE A 235 9.09 -1.57 -10.41
N MET A 236 9.79 -0.46 -10.62
CA MET A 236 9.81 0.64 -9.64
C MET A 236 8.42 1.21 -9.38
N GLU A 237 7.51 1.15 -10.38
CA GLU A 237 6.12 1.57 -10.20
C GLU A 237 5.14 0.54 -10.76
N ARG A 238 3.90 0.61 -10.27
CA ARG A 238 2.77 -0.21 -10.74
C ARG A 238 2.39 0.15 -12.16
N THR A 239 1.68 -0.76 -12.84
CA THR A 239 1.15 -0.54 -14.19
C THR A 239 0.18 0.64 -14.25
N VAL A 240 0.05 1.21 -15.44
CA VAL A 240 -0.98 2.24 -15.71
C VAL A 240 -2.41 1.71 -15.50
N VAL A 241 -2.66 0.41 -15.66
CA VAL A 241 -3.96 -0.19 -15.34
C VAL A 241 -4.29 0.03 -13.87
N SER A 242 -3.35 -0.27 -12.98
CA SER A 242 -3.56 -0.16 -11.53
C SER A 242 -3.62 1.28 -11.03
N THR A 243 -3.11 2.25 -11.80
CA THR A 243 -3.06 3.67 -11.40
C THR A 243 -4.10 4.54 -12.10
N ALA A 244 -4.54 4.18 -13.30
CA ALA A 244 -5.54 4.92 -14.08
C ALA A 244 -6.97 4.39 -13.87
N ILE A 245 -7.13 3.05 -13.84
CA ILE A 245 -8.44 2.40 -13.76
C ILE A 245 -8.78 2.11 -12.29
N ILE A 246 -8.97 3.18 -11.53
CA ILE A 246 -9.25 3.12 -10.08
C ILE A 246 -10.37 4.11 -9.73
N PRO A 247 -11.01 3.97 -8.57
CA PRO A 247 -11.90 4.99 -8.03
C PRO A 247 -11.24 6.37 -8.01
N GLN A 248 -12.01 7.43 -8.09
CA GLN A 248 -11.50 8.81 -8.04
C GLN A 248 -10.74 9.09 -6.74
N ARG A 249 -11.16 8.46 -5.65
CA ARG A 249 -10.50 8.53 -4.35
C ARG A 249 -9.17 7.80 -4.26
N GLY A 250 -8.84 6.93 -5.23
CA GLY A 250 -7.58 6.21 -5.28
C GLY A 250 -7.61 4.86 -4.59
N PHE A 251 -6.55 4.57 -3.83
CA PHE A 251 -6.20 3.23 -3.37
C PHE A 251 -6.83 2.83 -2.04
N TYR A 252 -7.33 3.79 -1.25
CA TYR A 252 -7.73 3.59 0.14
C TYR A 252 -9.13 4.13 0.43
N GLY A 253 -9.75 3.61 1.50
CA GLY A 253 -10.99 4.14 2.04
C GLY A 253 -11.31 3.55 3.41
N VAL A 254 -12.09 4.27 4.20
CA VAL A 254 -12.60 3.79 5.49
C VAL A 254 -13.86 3.00 5.25
N GLY A 255 -13.91 1.75 5.72
CA GLY A 255 -15.06 0.88 5.50
C GLY A 255 -14.86 -0.55 5.93
N ILE A 256 -15.49 -1.47 5.20
CA ILE A 256 -15.48 -2.91 5.50
C ILE A 256 -15.11 -3.72 4.25
N MET A 257 -14.37 -4.82 4.46
CA MET A 257 -13.95 -5.74 3.40
C MET A 257 -14.07 -7.19 3.87
N PRO A 258 -15.19 -7.87 3.59
CA PRO A 258 -15.27 -9.33 3.63
C PRO A 258 -14.46 -9.95 2.48
N ARG A 259 -13.76 -11.05 2.79
CA ARG A 259 -13.01 -11.86 1.83
C ARG A 259 -13.24 -13.33 2.07
N LEU A 260 -13.35 -14.09 1.01
CA LEU A 260 -13.49 -15.53 1.00
C LEU A 260 -12.29 -16.16 0.31
N PHE A 261 -11.70 -17.19 0.90
CA PHE A 261 -10.51 -17.87 0.38
C PHE A 261 -10.77 -19.36 0.22
N TRP A 262 -10.46 -19.89 -0.95
CA TRP A 262 -10.46 -21.32 -1.21
C TRP A 262 -9.09 -21.79 -1.68
N LYS A 263 -8.93 -23.09 -1.88
CA LYS A 263 -7.62 -23.72 -2.17
C LYS A 263 -6.86 -23.08 -3.35
N THR A 264 -7.59 -22.58 -4.35
CA THR A 264 -7.04 -22.10 -5.62
C THR A 264 -7.42 -20.66 -5.95
N GLY A 265 -7.85 -19.87 -4.98
CA GLY A 265 -8.21 -18.48 -5.24
C GLY A 265 -8.88 -17.79 -4.07
N HIS A 266 -9.35 -16.56 -4.33
CA HIS A 266 -10.15 -15.79 -3.36
C HIS A 266 -11.14 -14.88 -4.07
N ALA A 267 -12.08 -14.36 -3.30
CA ALA A 267 -12.94 -13.24 -3.68
C ALA A 267 -13.02 -12.24 -2.53
N SER A 268 -13.11 -10.98 -2.87
CA SER A 268 -13.27 -9.86 -1.94
C SER A 268 -14.38 -8.93 -2.39
N LEU A 269 -15.04 -8.30 -1.41
CA LEU A 269 -15.95 -7.19 -1.62
C LEU A 269 -15.53 -6.07 -0.66
N THR A 270 -15.33 -4.87 -1.18
CA THR A 270 -14.94 -3.70 -0.37
C THR A 270 -16.03 -2.65 -0.45
N LEU A 271 -16.49 -2.17 0.69
CA LEU A 271 -17.46 -1.09 0.82
C LEU A 271 -16.79 0.02 1.62
N THR A 272 -16.49 1.15 0.98
CA THR A 272 -15.76 2.25 1.62
C THR A 272 -16.42 3.60 1.36
N GLY A 273 -16.26 4.49 2.33
CA GLY A 273 -16.43 5.92 2.20
C GLY A 273 -15.12 6.61 1.81
N ASP A 274 -14.88 7.79 2.38
CA ASP A 274 -13.64 8.56 2.14
C ASP A 274 -12.43 7.94 2.81
N ARG A 275 -11.25 8.46 2.46
CA ARG A 275 -10.00 8.18 3.15
C ARG A 275 -10.02 8.79 4.56
N ILE A 276 -9.11 8.32 5.42
CA ILE A 276 -8.97 8.80 6.80
C ILE A 276 -8.51 10.28 6.87
N ASP A 277 -7.79 10.73 5.86
CA ASP A 277 -7.32 12.10 5.67
C ASP A 277 -8.33 12.98 4.92
N GLY A 278 -9.44 12.41 4.52
CA GLY A 278 -10.55 13.13 3.90
C GLY A 278 -11.04 14.26 4.82
N ASN A 279 -10.83 15.47 4.35
CA ASN A 279 -11.11 16.67 5.10
C ASN A 279 -12.62 16.79 5.32
N GLN A 280 -13.09 16.24 6.44
CA GLN A 280 -14.42 16.47 6.95
C GLN A 280 -15.56 15.54 6.57
N ALA A 281 -16.38 15.37 7.53
CA ALA A 281 -17.71 14.79 7.61
C ALA A 281 -18.75 15.25 6.55
N VAL A 282 -18.34 15.92 5.48
CA VAL A 282 -19.21 16.45 4.41
C VAL A 282 -19.14 15.66 3.12
N SER A 283 -18.38 14.59 3.05
CA SER A 283 -18.35 13.77 1.85
C SER A 283 -19.33 12.61 1.98
N ASP A 284 -20.35 12.64 1.15
CA ASP A 284 -21.38 11.60 1.00
C ASP A 284 -20.97 10.52 -0.04
N SER A 285 -19.73 10.50 -0.46
CA SER A 285 -19.28 9.60 -1.47
C SER A 285 -19.06 8.16 -0.93
N ARG A 286 -19.26 7.18 -1.79
CA ARG A 286 -19.16 5.76 -1.47
C ARG A 286 -18.59 4.97 -2.64
N THR A 287 -17.82 3.94 -2.32
CA THR A 287 -17.25 3.02 -3.31
C THR A 287 -17.61 1.60 -2.94
N VAL A 288 -18.08 0.84 -3.92
CA VAL A 288 -18.21 -0.61 -3.89
C VAL A 288 -17.18 -1.17 -4.85
N LEU A 289 -16.33 -2.09 -4.39
CA LEU A 289 -15.32 -2.73 -5.22
C LEU A 289 -15.29 -4.23 -4.96
N GLY A 290 -15.27 -5.02 -6.02
CA GLY A 290 -15.14 -6.47 -5.94
C GLY A 290 -13.96 -6.95 -6.77
N ARG A 291 -13.27 -7.99 -6.30
CA ARG A 291 -12.26 -8.75 -7.03
C ARG A 291 -12.41 -10.23 -6.76
N ALA A 292 -12.18 -11.04 -7.78
CA ALA A 292 -12.01 -12.47 -7.63
C ALA A 292 -10.87 -12.95 -8.52
N HIS A 293 -10.07 -13.89 -8.01
CA HIS A 293 -9.08 -14.59 -8.82
C HIS A 293 -9.17 -16.09 -8.60
N TRP A 294 -8.73 -16.82 -9.60
CA TRP A 294 -8.68 -18.28 -9.61
C TRP A 294 -7.37 -18.76 -10.27
N ASN A 295 -6.77 -19.80 -9.66
CA ASN A 295 -5.60 -20.48 -10.18
C ASN A 295 -6.03 -21.87 -10.70
N PRO A 296 -6.48 -22.00 -11.96
CA PRO A 296 -6.90 -23.29 -12.53
C PRO A 296 -5.75 -24.30 -12.59
N ILE A 297 -4.53 -23.83 -12.76
CA ILE A 297 -3.32 -24.63 -12.63
C ILE A 297 -2.54 -24.09 -11.43
N LYS A 298 -2.20 -24.97 -10.49
CA LYS A 298 -1.40 -24.65 -9.32
C LYS A 298 -0.61 -25.86 -8.88
N THR A 299 0.68 -25.81 -9.15
CA THR A 299 1.68 -26.78 -8.73
C THR A 299 2.82 -26.09 -7.97
N ASP A 300 3.83 -26.81 -7.53
CA ASP A 300 5.01 -26.23 -6.88
C ASP A 300 5.85 -25.38 -7.84
N HIS A 301 5.76 -25.62 -9.16
CA HIS A 301 6.58 -24.97 -10.18
C HIS A 301 5.79 -24.21 -11.24
N SER A 302 4.48 -24.21 -11.19
CA SER A 302 3.65 -23.49 -12.15
C SER A 302 2.30 -23.06 -11.60
N VAL A 303 1.87 -21.90 -12.03
CA VAL A 303 0.57 -21.32 -11.74
C VAL A 303 0.02 -20.71 -13.01
N LEU A 304 -1.25 -20.95 -13.28
CA LEU A 304 -2.07 -20.12 -14.18
C LEU A 304 -3.00 -19.27 -13.31
N HIS A 305 -2.99 -17.97 -13.52
CA HIS A 305 -3.81 -16.98 -12.82
C HIS A 305 -4.84 -16.39 -13.77
N VAL A 306 -6.09 -16.35 -13.34
CA VAL A 306 -7.18 -15.64 -14.02
C VAL A 306 -7.89 -14.79 -12.96
N GLY A 307 -8.11 -13.52 -13.21
CA GLY A 307 -8.78 -12.62 -12.29
C GLY A 307 -9.67 -11.60 -12.98
N LEU A 308 -10.68 -11.16 -12.23
CA LEU A 308 -11.62 -10.10 -12.63
C LEU A 308 -11.85 -9.18 -11.44
N TRP A 309 -12.02 -7.90 -11.73
CA TRP A 309 -12.35 -6.90 -10.71
C TRP A 309 -13.20 -5.79 -11.30
N GLY A 310 -13.90 -5.07 -10.42
CA GLY A 310 -14.68 -3.92 -10.82
C GLY A 310 -15.08 -3.07 -9.63
N PHE A 311 -15.46 -1.82 -9.91
CA PHE A 311 -15.94 -0.89 -8.90
C PHE A 311 -17.05 0.01 -9.43
N ASP A 312 -17.87 0.48 -8.51
CA ASP A 312 -18.81 1.59 -8.68
C ASP A 312 -18.57 2.60 -7.56
N GLU A 313 -18.39 3.85 -7.92
CA GLU A 313 -18.14 4.95 -7.01
C GLU A 313 -19.15 6.07 -7.26
N ALA A 314 -19.97 6.37 -6.25
CA ALA A 314 -20.74 7.60 -6.20
C ALA A 314 -19.86 8.71 -5.63
N LEU A 315 -19.69 9.79 -6.38
CA LEU A 315 -18.91 10.93 -5.94
C LEU A 315 -19.74 11.83 -5.04
N SER A 316 -19.08 12.59 -4.16
CA SER A 316 -19.74 13.59 -3.34
C SER A 316 -20.47 14.61 -4.20
N SER A 317 -21.61 15.07 -3.74
CA SER A 317 -22.39 16.15 -4.36
C SER A 317 -21.59 17.46 -4.47
N ALA A 318 -20.57 17.63 -3.63
CA ALA A 318 -19.62 18.75 -3.69
C ALA A 318 -18.52 18.60 -4.77
N ALA A 319 -18.36 17.42 -5.36
CA ALA A 319 -17.38 17.18 -6.41
C ALA A 319 -17.85 17.78 -7.75
N THR A 320 -17.41 18.97 -8.07
CA THR A 320 -17.82 19.69 -9.29
C THR A 320 -16.90 19.43 -10.48
N THR A 321 -15.65 19.05 -10.22
CA THR A 321 -14.63 18.85 -11.26
C THR A 321 -13.82 17.59 -10.94
N LEU A 322 -13.62 16.74 -11.95
CA LEU A 322 -12.75 15.59 -11.88
C LEU A 322 -11.52 15.81 -12.75
N THR A 323 -10.37 15.44 -12.25
CA THR A 323 -9.14 15.37 -13.04
C THR A 323 -8.43 14.08 -12.68
N ARG A 324 -7.91 13.38 -13.68
CA ARG A 324 -6.98 12.28 -13.45
C ARG A 324 -5.72 12.51 -14.23
N ASN A 325 -4.61 12.44 -13.50
CA ASN A 325 -3.28 12.53 -14.06
C ASN A 325 -2.56 11.23 -13.71
N THR A 326 -2.20 10.46 -14.73
CA THR A 326 -1.52 9.18 -14.55
C THR A 326 -0.09 9.30 -15.04
N VAL A 327 0.84 8.95 -14.17
CA VAL A 327 2.27 9.01 -14.48
C VAL A 327 2.65 7.87 -15.43
N ILE A 328 3.41 8.19 -16.46
CA ILE A 328 4.09 7.24 -17.34
C ILE A 328 5.59 7.50 -17.22
N GLY A 329 6.40 6.44 -17.22
CA GLY A 329 7.85 6.56 -17.23
C GLY A 329 8.52 6.86 -15.89
N GLY A 330 7.79 6.90 -14.79
CA GLY A 330 8.39 7.00 -13.46
C GLY A 330 7.72 8.02 -12.54
N ARG A 331 7.48 7.63 -11.30
CA ARG A 331 6.72 8.41 -10.31
C ARG A 331 7.37 9.73 -9.93
N PHE A 332 8.71 9.78 -9.85
CA PHE A 332 9.43 10.96 -9.35
C PHE A 332 9.48 12.11 -10.33
N ASN A 333 9.13 11.88 -11.57
CA ASN A 333 8.91 12.94 -12.53
C ASN A 333 7.42 13.22 -12.70
N GLY A 334 6.89 14.11 -11.87
CA GLY A 334 5.49 14.53 -11.92
C GLY A 334 5.06 15.18 -13.25
N ALA A 335 6.01 15.58 -14.09
CA ALA A 335 5.76 16.14 -15.41
C ALA A 335 5.43 15.06 -16.46
N LEU A 336 5.77 13.79 -16.22
CA LEU A 336 5.47 12.66 -17.11
C LEU A 336 4.04 12.13 -16.87
N ARG A 337 3.05 12.97 -17.00
CA ARG A 337 1.66 12.61 -16.76
C ARG A 337 0.83 12.69 -18.03
N VAL A 338 0.02 11.66 -18.25
CA VAL A 338 -1.12 11.72 -19.17
C VAL A 338 -2.32 12.22 -18.40
N SER A 339 -2.95 13.28 -18.90
CA SER A 339 -4.05 13.99 -18.23
C SER A 339 -5.37 13.77 -18.93
N THR A 340 -6.46 13.71 -18.14
CA THR A 340 -7.83 13.79 -18.68
C THR A 340 -8.22 15.24 -19.02
N GLY A 341 -7.44 16.22 -18.57
CA GLY A 341 -7.95 17.57 -18.41
C GLY A 341 -9.02 17.67 -17.31
N ALA A 342 -9.62 18.84 -17.16
CA ALA A 342 -10.70 19.09 -16.19
C ALA A 342 -12.04 18.58 -16.74
N LEU A 343 -12.66 17.62 -16.06
CA LEU A 343 -13.97 17.07 -16.38
C LEU A 343 -15.00 17.71 -15.43
N LEU A 344 -15.78 18.63 -15.94
CA LEU A 344 -16.77 19.36 -15.14
C LEU A 344 -18.03 18.52 -14.91
N GLY A 345 -18.59 18.61 -13.70
CA GLY A 345 -19.85 17.97 -13.34
C GLY A 345 -19.75 16.46 -13.12
N GLY A 346 -18.67 15.99 -12.50
CA GLY A 346 -18.51 14.58 -12.15
C GLY A 346 -19.61 14.11 -11.19
N ARG A 347 -20.25 12.97 -11.50
CA ARG A 347 -21.32 12.36 -10.68
C ARG A 347 -20.90 11.00 -10.09
N SER A 348 -20.36 10.15 -10.92
CA SER A 348 -19.93 8.80 -10.51
C SER A 348 -18.82 8.30 -11.41
N THR A 349 -18.10 7.31 -10.91
CA THR A 349 -17.14 6.56 -11.72
C THR A 349 -17.39 5.07 -11.58
N THR A 350 -17.33 4.34 -12.69
CA THR A 350 -17.37 2.88 -12.71
C THR A 350 -16.12 2.39 -13.42
N GLY A 351 -15.60 1.23 -13.01
CA GLY A 351 -14.48 0.60 -13.71
C GLY A 351 -14.50 -0.89 -13.55
N TYR A 352 -13.85 -1.56 -14.47
CA TYR A 352 -13.66 -3.00 -14.45
C TYR A 352 -12.38 -3.37 -15.17
N GLY A 353 -11.87 -4.56 -14.89
CA GLY A 353 -10.68 -5.08 -15.53
C GLY A 353 -10.54 -6.58 -15.35
N ALA A 354 -9.60 -7.12 -16.11
CA ALA A 354 -9.25 -8.53 -16.14
C ALA A 354 -7.75 -8.72 -15.94
N GLU A 355 -7.39 -9.87 -15.40
CA GLU A 355 -6.05 -10.32 -15.10
C GLU A 355 -5.84 -11.70 -15.71
N LEU A 356 -4.75 -11.91 -16.42
CA LEU A 356 -4.36 -13.20 -16.98
C LEU A 356 -2.85 -13.35 -16.95
N GLY A 357 -2.36 -14.47 -16.44
CA GLY A 357 -0.93 -14.73 -16.42
C GLY A 357 -0.57 -15.93 -15.56
N GLY A 358 0.67 -15.95 -15.10
CA GLY A 358 1.19 -17.02 -14.27
C GLY A 358 2.68 -17.20 -14.42
N TYR A 359 3.17 -18.35 -14.00
CA TYR A 359 4.59 -18.71 -14.13
C TYR A 359 4.78 -20.19 -14.42
N VAL A 360 5.91 -20.53 -15.04
CA VAL A 360 6.44 -21.88 -15.19
C VAL A 360 7.93 -21.85 -14.84
N GLY A 361 8.31 -22.55 -13.78
CA GLY A 361 9.68 -22.47 -13.24
C GLY A 361 10.05 -21.02 -12.92
N PRO A 362 11.22 -20.54 -13.34
CA PRO A 362 11.69 -19.18 -13.02
C PRO A 362 11.11 -18.08 -13.91
N VAL A 363 10.23 -18.41 -14.87
CA VAL A 363 9.69 -17.44 -15.85
C VAL A 363 8.23 -17.15 -15.55
N TRP A 364 7.85 -15.87 -15.53
CA TRP A 364 6.48 -15.42 -15.35
C TRP A 364 6.05 -14.42 -16.43
N VAL A 365 4.75 -14.40 -16.69
CA VAL A 365 4.09 -13.41 -17.57
C VAL A 365 2.78 -13.01 -16.91
N MET A 366 2.41 -11.72 -17.02
CA MET A 366 1.16 -11.18 -16.52
C MET A 366 0.63 -10.10 -17.46
N ALA A 367 -0.64 -10.20 -17.82
CA ALA A 367 -1.39 -9.20 -18.58
C ALA A 367 -2.53 -8.67 -17.71
N GLU A 368 -2.74 -7.37 -17.76
CA GLU A 368 -3.88 -6.69 -17.15
C GLU A 368 -4.50 -5.72 -18.16
N ALA A 369 -5.82 -5.61 -18.15
CA ALA A 369 -6.54 -4.61 -18.94
C ALA A 369 -7.75 -4.11 -18.16
N GLY A 370 -8.14 -2.85 -18.40
CA GLY A 370 -9.31 -2.28 -17.78
C GLY A 370 -9.86 -1.04 -18.46
N GLU A 371 -11.10 -0.75 -18.14
CA GLU A 371 -11.81 0.45 -18.58
C GLU A 371 -12.44 1.15 -17.37
N ARG A 372 -12.42 2.48 -17.38
CA ARG A 372 -13.09 3.33 -16.39
C ARG A 372 -13.96 4.35 -17.11
N ARG A 373 -15.19 4.48 -16.62
CA ARG A 373 -16.16 5.47 -17.09
C ARG A 373 -16.44 6.49 -16.02
N ALA A 374 -16.30 7.78 -16.33
CA ALA A 374 -16.78 8.85 -15.48
C ALA A 374 -18.05 9.45 -16.09
N ARG A 375 -19.14 9.43 -15.32
CA ARG A 375 -20.42 10.05 -15.69
C ARG A 375 -20.40 11.50 -15.31
N LEU A 376 -20.78 12.37 -16.25
CA LEU A 376 -20.82 13.81 -16.10
C LEU A 376 -22.27 14.31 -16.11
N THR A 377 -22.54 15.39 -15.39
CA THR A 377 -23.85 16.06 -15.35
C THR A 377 -24.02 17.06 -16.49
N GLY A 378 -25.25 17.56 -16.69
CA GLY A 378 -25.54 18.62 -17.64
C GLY A 378 -25.51 18.18 -19.11
N GLY A 379 -25.88 16.91 -19.38
CA GLY A 379 -25.95 16.39 -20.76
C GLY A 379 -24.59 16.21 -21.44
N ARG A 380 -23.48 16.27 -20.66
CA ARG A 380 -22.15 16.02 -21.18
C ARG A 380 -21.94 14.52 -21.45
N PRO A 381 -21.21 14.14 -22.50
CA PRO A 381 -20.87 12.74 -22.76
C PRO A 381 -20.03 12.16 -21.62
N ASP A 382 -20.21 10.87 -21.36
CA ASP A 382 -19.37 10.13 -20.41
C ASP A 382 -17.91 10.14 -20.88
N PHE A 383 -16.98 10.21 -19.93
CA PHE A 383 -15.55 10.10 -20.18
C PHE A 383 -15.10 8.65 -19.99
N LEU A 384 -14.46 8.08 -21.02
CA LEU A 384 -13.89 6.73 -20.98
C LEU A 384 -12.37 6.78 -20.87
N SER A 385 -11.83 5.99 -19.98
CA SER A 385 -10.39 5.74 -19.81
C SER A 385 -10.12 4.27 -20.10
N LYS A 386 -9.10 3.96 -20.91
CA LYS A 386 -8.69 2.59 -21.20
C LYS A 386 -7.22 2.42 -20.88
N ALA A 387 -6.86 1.30 -20.29
CA ALA A 387 -5.47 0.95 -20.01
C ALA A 387 -5.25 -0.54 -20.13
N TRP A 388 -4.06 -0.93 -20.59
CA TRP A 388 -3.62 -2.31 -20.59
C TRP A 388 -2.12 -2.40 -20.40
N SER A 389 -1.64 -3.55 -19.93
CA SER A 389 -0.23 -3.84 -19.74
C SER A 389 0.07 -5.32 -19.99
N LEU A 390 1.26 -5.58 -20.48
CA LEU A 390 1.86 -6.91 -20.56
C LEU A 390 3.23 -6.84 -19.91
N SER A 391 3.44 -7.67 -18.90
CA SER A 391 4.67 -7.72 -18.12
C SER A 391 5.20 -9.15 -18.07
N GLY A 392 6.50 -9.30 -17.96
CA GLY A 392 7.14 -10.60 -17.77
C GLY A 392 8.47 -10.48 -17.07
N GLY A 393 8.95 -11.60 -16.53
CA GLY A 393 10.24 -11.67 -15.87
C GLY A 393 10.82 -13.08 -15.87
N TRP A 394 12.12 -13.13 -15.68
CA TRP A 394 12.91 -14.36 -15.62
C TRP A 394 13.95 -14.26 -14.50
N PHE A 395 13.83 -15.13 -13.52
CA PHE A 395 14.85 -15.31 -12.49
C PHE A 395 16.01 -16.17 -13.08
N VAL A 396 17.06 -15.50 -13.53
CA VAL A 396 18.21 -16.17 -14.17
C VAL A 396 18.98 -17.06 -13.21
N THR A 397 18.82 -16.87 -11.91
CA THR A 397 19.39 -17.68 -10.83
C THR A 397 18.57 -18.94 -10.52
N GLY A 398 17.40 -19.11 -11.16
CA GLY A 398 16.54 -20.28 -11.00
C GLY A 398 15.56 -20.19 -9.81
N ASP A 399 15.50 -19.06 -9.14
CA ASP A 399 14.49 -18.80 -8.10
C ASP A 399 13.08 -18.76 -8.71
N LEU A 400 12.06 -19.07 -7.90
CA LEU A 400 10.67 -19.00 -8.35
C LEU A 400 10.11 -17.56 -8.18
N PRO A 401 9.23 -17.14 -9.08
CA PRO A 401 8.53 -15.87 -8.94
C PRO A 401 7.74 -15.79 -7.61
N PRO A 402 7.73 -14.63 -6.95
CA PRO A 402 7.13 -14.46 -5.62
C PRO A 402 5.60 -14.36 -5.66
N TYR A 403 4.95 -15.23 -6.39
CA TYR A 403 3.51 -15.26 -6.54
C TYR A 403 2.81 -15.79 -5.29
N ASN A 404 1.84 -15.05 -4.79
CA ASN A 404 0.99 -15.47 -3.68
C ASN A 404 -0.35 -16.04 -4.20
N PRO A 405 -0.52 -17.36 -4.22
CA PRO A 405 -1.73 -17.99 -4.76
C PRO A 405 -2.98 -17.75 -3.91
N ARG A 406 -2.84 -17.31 -2.66
CA ARG A 406 -3.97 -16.97 -1.79
C ARG A 406 -4.57 -15.60 -2.12
N LEU A 407 -3.73 -14.65 -2.53
CA LEU A 407 -4.14 -13.27 -2.80
C LEU A 407 -4.15 -12.91 -4.29
N GLY A 408 -3.55 -13.77 -5.13
CA GLY A 408 -3.40 -13.46 -6.56
C GLY A 408 -2.62 -12.17 -6.78
N SER A 409 -1.43 -12.06 -6.17
CA SER A 409 -0.55 -10.89 -6.26
C SER A 409 0.90 -11.32 -6.06
N PHE A 410 1.87 -10.46 -6.33
CA PHE A 410 3.25 -10.73 -5.91
C PHE A 410 3.47 -10.43 -4.42
N GLY A 411 4.43 -11.13 -3.83
CA GLY A 411 4.96 -10.94 -2.49
C GLY A 411 6.47 -10.78 -2.51
N GLN A 412 7.12 -11.08 -1.38
CA GLN A 412 8.57 -11.11 -1.30
C GLN A 412 9.11 -12.44 -1.86
N PRO A 413 10.21 -12.44 -2.63
CA PRO A 413 10.79 -13.65 -3.17
C PRO A 413 11.46 -14.48 -2.07
N ARG A 414 11.45 -15.78 -2.25
CA ARG A 414 12.35 -16.67 -1.53
C ARG A 414 13.66 -16.75 -2.30
N VAL A 415 14.71 -16.14 -1.75
CA VAL A 415 16.05 -16.22 -2.34
C VAL A 415 16.69 -17.53 -1.94
N LEU A 416 17.00 -18.39 -2.92
CA LEU A 416 17.56 -19.73 -2.67
C LEU A 416 18.99 -19.71 -2.11
N LYS A 417 19.79 -18.74 -2.53
CA LYS A 417 21.20 -18.57 -2.14
C LYS A 417 21.47 -17.10 -1.81
N PRO A 418 21.11 -16.63 -0.62
CA PRO A 418 21.31 -15.25 -0.20
C PRO A 418 22.80 -14.85 -0.21
N ILE A 419 23.08 -13.55 -0.42
CA ILE A 419 24.46 -13.02 -0.43
C ILE A 419 25.11 -13.22 0.93
N PHE A 420 24.40 -13.02 2.02
CA PHE A 420 24.94 -13.15 3.38
C PHE A 420 25.25 -14.61 3.77
N GLU A 421 24.85 -15.57 2.96
CA GLU A 421 25.18 -16.99 3.07
C GLU A 421 26.23 -17.42 2.02
N GLY A 422 26.88 -16.45 1.36
CA GLY A 422 27.90 -16.70 0.33
C GLY A 422 27.33 -17.01 -1.05
N GLY A 423 26.03 -16.82 -1.26
CA GLY A 423 25.37 -17.01 -2.56
C GLY A 423 25.42 -15.76 -3.44
N PRO A 424 24.90 -15.84 -4.68
CA PRO A 424 24.80 -14.70 -5.60
C PRO A 424 23.56 -13.79 -5.34
N GLY A 425 22.67 -14.16 -4.42
CA GLY A 425 21.33 -13.61 -4.36
C GLY A 425 20.43 -14.17 -5.46
N ALA A 426 19.25 -13.57 -5.67
CA ALA A 426 18.39 -13.87 -6.80
C ALA A 426 18.42 -12.70 -7.80
N ILE A 427 18.59 -12.99 -9.08
CA ILE A 427 18.63 -11.99 -10.15
C ILE A 427 17.45 -12.24 -11.08
N GLU A 428 16.62 -11.20 -11.26
CA GLU A 428 15.46 -11.21 -12.14
C GLU A 428 15.62 -10.17 -13.23
N LEU A 429 15.44 -10.57 -14.48
CA LEU A 429 15.29 -9.70 -15.64
C LEU A 429 13.80 -9.47 -15.89
N THR A 430 13.38 -8.25 -16.12
CA THR A 430 11.97 -7.90 -16.32
C THR A 430 11.75 -7.05 -17.55
N ALA A 431 10.60 -7.21 -18.17
CA ALA A 431 10.14 -6.35 -19.26
C ALA A 431 8.64 -6.06 -19.12
N ARG A 432 8.21 -4.83 -19.46
CA ARG A 432 6.82 -4.40 -19.48
C ARG A 432 6.55 -3.52 -20.69
N TYR A 433 5.39 -3.69 -21.28
CA TYR A 433 4.77 -2.71 -22.15
C TYR A 433 3.41 -2.32 -21.59
N GLU A 434 3.11 -1.02 -21.58
CA GLU A 434 1.86 -0.49 -21.04
C GLU A 434 1.33 0.65 -21.89
N ASN A 435 0.00 0.78 -21.97
CA ASN A 435 -0.68 1.79 -22.76
C ASN A 435 -1.85 2.38 -21.99
N LEU A 436 -2.04 3.68 -22.15
CA LEU A 436 -3.09 4.47 -21.50
C LEU A 436 -3.75 5.40 -22.52
N ASP A 437 -5.08 5.38 -22.58
CA ASP A 437 -5.89 6.20 -23.49
C ASP A 437 -6.99 6.94 -22.72
N TYR A 438 -6.93 8.27 -22.75
CA TYR A 438 -7.93 9.20 -22.22
C TYR A 438 -8.60 10.01 -23.35
N THR A 439 -8.45 9.65 -24.61
CA THR A 439 -8.85 10.46 -25.78
C THR A 439 -10.35 10.40 -26.11
N SER A 440 -11.17 9.77 -25.26
CA SER A 440 -12.62 9.72 -25.46
C SER A 440 -13.29 11.13 -25.48
N LEU A 441 -12.66 12.12 -24.87
CA LEU A 441 -13.01 13.54 -24.97
C LEU A 441 -11.83 14.36 -25.49
N LEU A 442 -12.11 15.56 -25.98
CA LEU A 442 -11.12 16.43 -26.64
C LEU A 442 -9.96 16.86 -25.75
N THR A 443 -10.14 16.88 -24.41
CA THR A 443 -9.11 17.29 -23.45
C THR A 443 -8.21 16.15 -23.00
N GLY A 444 -8.60 14.90 -23.24
CA GLY A 444 -7.88 13.73 -22.76
C GLY A 444 -6.66 13.40 -23.62
N GLY A 445 -5.53 13.12 -22.95
CA GLY A 445 -4.30 12.66 -23.56
C GLY A 445 -4.22 11.14 -23.69
N ARG A 446 -3.10 10.66 -24.25
CA ARG A 446 -2.73 9.25 -24.31
C ARG A 446 -1.23 9.08 -24.10
N GLY A 447 -0.80 7.87 -23.81
CA GLY A 447 0.61 7.57 -23.70
C GLY A 447 0.88 6.07 -23.55
N TRP A 448 2.12 5.69 -23.79
CA TRP A 448 2.59 4.34 -23.58
C TRP A 448 4.01 4.34 -23.04
N ALA A 449 4.42 3.23 -22.43
CA ALA A 449 5.79 3.04 -22.00
C ALA A 449 6.25 1.59 -22.22
N ALA A 450 7.52 1.45 -22.57
CA ALA A 450 8.25 0.18 -22.57
C ALA A 450 9.33 0.24 -21.49
N THR A 451 9.32 -0.74 -20.59
CA THR A 451 10.27 -0.80 -19.47
C THR A 451 11.08 -2.07 -19.56
N ALA A 452 12.39 -1.96 -19.42
CA ALA A 452 13.32 -3.07 -19.13
C ALA A 452 13.88 -2.89 -17.72
N GLY A 453 14.01 -3.98 -16.97
CA GLY A 453 14.47 -3.90 -15.58
C GLY A 453 15.35 -5.05 -15.15
N VAL A 454 16.12 -4.80 -14.11
CA VAL A 454 16.90 -5.79 -13.38
C VAL A 454 16.60 -5.65 -11.91
N ASN A 455 16.22 -6.73 -11.27
CA ASN A 455 16.08 -6.83 -9.82
C ASN A 455 17.18 -7.76 -9.29
N TRP A 456 17.94 -7.27 -8.33
CA TRP A 456 18.90 -8.07 -7.59
C TRP A 456 18.47 -8.18 -6.14
N TYR A 457 17.90 -9.30 -5.78
CA TYR A 457 17.47 -9.62 -4.43
C TYR A 457 18.66 -10.19 -3.66
N LEU A 458 19.24 -9.41 -2.77
CA LEU A 458 20.37 -9.81 -1.94
C LEU A 458 19.97 -10.91 -0.94
N ASN A 459 18.75 -10.78 -0.45
CA ASN A 459 18.00 -11.75 0.35
C ASN A 459 16.50 -11.48 0.18
N SER A 460 15.63 -12.13 0.95
CA SER A 460 14.18 -11.95 0.87
C SER A 460 13.68 -10.57 1.33
N PHE A 461 14.55 -9.71 1.86
CA PHE A 461 14.19 -8.41 2.46
C PHE A 461 14.88 -7.21 1.84
N THR A 462 15.98 -7.45 1.13
CA THR A 462 16.82 -6.38 0.56
C THR A 462 16.96 -6.58 -0.94
N ARG A 463 16.64 -5.54 -1.69
CA ARG A 463 16.68 -5.56 -3.16
C ARG A 463 17.31 -4.30 -3.71
N LEU A 464 18.12 -4.45 -4.74
CA LEU A 464 18.51 -3.40 -5.67
C LEU A 464 17.69 -3.57 -6.95
N GLN A 465 17.14 -2.47 -7.45
CA GLN A 465 16.29 -2.49 -8.63
C GLN A 465 16.76 -1.39 -9.59
N PHE A 466 16.84 -1.74 -10.87
CA PHE A 466 17.13 -0.83 -11.96
C PHE A 466 16.03 -0.95 -13.00
N ASN A 467 15.51 0.21 -13.50
CA ASN A 467 14.61 0.28 -14.64
C ASN A 467 15.12 1.29 -15.66
N TRP A 468 15.07 0.91 -16.91
CA TRP A 468 15.11 1.79 -18.06
C TRP A 468 13.73 1.83 -18.71
N VAL A 469 13.20 3.03 -18.95
CA VAL A 469 11.84 3.24 -19.46
C VAL A 469 11.92 4.16 -20.67
N HIS A 470 11.45 3.68 -21.81
CA HIS A 470 11.11 4.52 -22.93
C HIS A 470 9.62 4.87 -22.86
N TRP A 471 9.29 6.15 -22.91
CA TRP A 471 7.93 6.64 -22.77
C TRP A 471 7.54 7.59 -23.90
N ASP A 472 6.26 7.60 -24.25
CA ASP A 472 5.63 8.49 -25.21
C ASP A 472 4.33 9.02 -24.61
N THR A 473 4.06 10.31 -24.78
CA THR A 473 2.85 10.98 -24.31
C THR A 473 2.33 11.96 -25.36
N ASP A 474 1.01 12.03 -25.51
CA ASP A 474 0.35 13.02 -26.35
C ASP A 474 -0.79 13.64 -25.56
N ASN A 475 -0.49 14.72 -24.84
CA ASN A 475 -1.46 15.43 -24.01
C ASN A 475 -2.19 16.50 -24.85
N ARG A 476 -3.49 16.64 -24.58
CA ARG A 476 -4.35 17.66 -25.21
C ARG A 476 -4.68 18.83 -24.31
N ALA A 477 -4.27 18.75 -23.04
CA ALA A 477 -4.46 19.81 -22.04
C ALA A 477 -3.32 19.80 -21.02
N GLY A 478 -3.02 20.95 -20.45
CA GLY A 478 -2.00 21.13 -19.43
C GLY A 478 -0.72 21.78 -19.93
N ALA A 479 0.32 21.74 -19.13
CA ALA A 479 1.58 22.46 -19.39
C ALA A 479 2.43 21.82 -20.52
N PHE A 480 2.24 20.51 -20.79
CA PHE A 480 3.01 19.76 -21.79
C PHE A 480 2.05 19.16 -22.82
N THR A 481 1.52 20.03 -23.67
CA THR A 481 0.50 19.70 -24.68
C THR A 481 1.16 19.32 -26.01
N GLY A 482 0.67 18.26 -26.64
CA GLY A 482 1.19 17.70 -27.87
C GLY A 482 2.02 16.44 -27.65
N PRO A 483 2.51 15.84 -28.73
CA PRO A 483 3.33 14.64 -28.68
C PRO A 483 4.71 14.94 -28.08
N ASP A 484 5.18 14.05 -27.22
CA ASP A 484 6.52 14.11 -26.62
C ASP A 484 6.97 12.72 -26.19
N SER A 485 8.25 12.44 -26.27
CA SER A 485 8.83 11.15 -25.89
C SER A 485 10.21 11.35 -25.26
N GLY A 486 10.67 10.34 -24.57
CA GLY A 486 11.99 10.36 -23.93
C GLY A 486 12.27 9.09 -23.16
N GLU A 487 13.33 9.17 -22.38
CA GLU A 487 13.88 8.09 -21.60
C GLU A 487 13.86 8.42 -20.11
N THR A 488 13.62 7.43 -19.27
CA THR A 488 13.82 7.53 -17.82
C THR A 488 14.64 6.36 -17.34
N ILE A 489 15.71 6.64 -16.60
CA ILE A 489 16.50 5.65 -15.89
C ILE A 489 16.21 5.81 -14.40
N GLY A 490 15.89 4.73 -13.74
CA GLY A 490 15.61 4.71 -12.31
C GLY A 490 16.36 3.59 -11.58
N THR A 491 16.80 3.88 -10.37
CA THR A 491 17.41 2.91 -9.47
C THR A 491 16.76 3.01 -8.10
N ARG A 492 16.47 1.88 -7.49
CA ARG A 492 15.89 1.77 -6.14
C ARG A 492 16.72 0.87 -5.25
N ILE A 493 16.94 1.31 -4.02
CA ILE A 493 17.34 0.45 -2.91
C ILE A 493 16.09 0.20 -2.06
N ALA A 494 15.77 -1.05 -1.82
CA ALA A 494 14.60 -1.46 -1.06
C ALA A 494 15.00 -2.37 0.10
N VAL A 495 14.52 -2.01 1.30
CA VAL A 495 14.58 -2.86 2.49
C VAL A 495 13.15 -2.99 3.02
N THR A 496 12.73 -4.24 3.27
CA THR A 496 11.39 -4.55 3.81
C THR A 496 11.55 -5.48 5.00
N PHE A 497 10.83 -5.26 6.06
CA PHE A 497 10.94 -6.05 7.29
C PHE A 497 9.61 -6.19 8.03
#